data_8b66bd4f33dde7b369bd7d27d4969ab4
#
_entry.id   8b66bd4f33dde7b369bd7d27d4969ab4
#
_cell.length_a   1.000
_cell.length_b   1.000
_cell.length_c   1.000
_cell.angle_alpha   90.00
_cell.angle_beta   90.00
_cell.angle_gamma   90.00
#
_symmetry.space_group_name_H-M   'P 1'
#
loop_
_entity.id
_entity.type
_entity.pdbx_description
1 polymer ?
#
loop_
_entity_poly.entity_id
_entity_poly.type
_entity_poly.pdbx_seq_one_letter_code
_entity_poly.pdbx_strand_id
1 'polypeptide(L)'
;METLISYKNSYSDFKQSYQVQLEHAKGQLKYGIRYGENYRLPLDEKKVVFYLSNNDQRMECLLKVMEAFVKFNLDQEYTIKVIFGAKLDKNLIPKAFQKYIEHPSDAEAQEDLATAKYLLSGESLPKYFVRKEGQNVIRFFDEFHKEENNRLELAQNKLSWLINSTFVFTEDAKSAEYLSDNPYFMELQGKVEQFSENIIRSKEEIIDHILNRKIEDVKSDKEHILIFVSAWKDEELEERYLRLITDNMNYDQKDVVLVMKRPEDGYKEDIVQHLNEHVRIIYRQGTFPCSAAEYIDVQYLLKNFDSFEDVEKAYGHLNTQVIQRETKRLFGDRLFHDVIYIGAHSALWTILAGCVEAKNRLRIQYTDLVIDDQEAITEAKKRAFSNRMELYQLAFDKIVFPNLRYKEQAIEREYVKAEKACYFEFPTKINLENDKKYENISYLGNQYFIGSRFEYEYGGIRLDLFPIPEEGKVKYIANAEICDENELLEMFTKMQEKDSQLVLYGETAAKIRETAKQFGVEDQLLLIEKERLDLSDQMEKYLDSFDAYLYAGNESSYCPIRAGMELLGKDILVMEDGIIKKDEKKQFKDERSFEEFRMKKWDDFL
;
A
#
# COMPACT_ATOMS: atom_id res chain seq x y z
N MET A 1 14.10 -14.07 24.65
CA MET A 1 13.66 -12.96 25.52
C MET A 1 14.64 -12.63 26.63
N GLU A 2 15.16 -13.59 27.39
CA GLU A 2 16.07 -13.31 28.52
C GLU A 2 17.38 -12.56 28.16
N THR A 3 17.86 -12.65 26.95
CA THR A 3 19.08 -11.97 26.47
C THR A 3 18.82 -10.70 25.66
N LEU A 4 17.58 -10.38 25.33
CA LEU A 4 17.21 -9.10 24.70
C LEU A 4 17.17 -7.95 25.70
N ILE A 5 17.34 -8.23 26.99
CA ILE A 5 16.89 -7.33 28.03
C ILE A 5 17.95 -7.20 29.11
N SER A 6 18.74 -6.14 29.06
CA SER A 6 19.25 -5.52 30.27
C SER A 6 18.13 -4.88 31.13
N TYR A 7 16.88 -5.02 30.68
CA TYR A 7 15.65 -4.46 31.29
C TYR A 7 14.73 -5.53 31.89
N LYS A 8 15.25 -6.53 32.58
CA LYS A 8 14.40 -7.53 33.25
C LYS A 8 13.29 -6.90 34.12
N ASN A 9 13.60 -5.83 34.81
CA ASN A 9 12.61 -5.13 35.65
C ASN A 9 11.54 -4.40 34.83
N SER A 10 11.90 -3.77 33.71
CA SER A 10 10.95 -3.02 32.87
C SER A 10 9.98 -3.94 32.14
N TYR A 11 10.39 -5.14 31.70
CA TYR A 11 9.49 -6.11 31.10
C TYR A 11 8.50 -6.70 32.12
N SER A 12 8.97 -6.98 33.34
CA SER A 12 8.09 -7.48 34.41
C SER A 12 7.01 -6.45 34.75
N ASP A 13 7.40 -5.19 34.91
CA ASP A 13 6.46 -4.11 35.23
C ASP A 13 5.48 -3.86 34.07
N PHE A 14 5.99 -3.87 32.84
CA PHE A 14 5.16 -3.77 31.63
C PHE A 14 4.15 -4.93 31.56
N LYS A 15 4.62 -6.16 31.74
CA LYS A 15 3.78 -7.37 31.74
C LYS A 15 2.68 -7.28 32.78
N GLN A 16 3.01 -6.88 34.01
CA GLN A 16 2.02 -6.72 35.08
C GLN A 16 0.98 -5.65 34.73
N SER A 17 1.41 -4.49 34.25
CA SER A 17 0.51 -3.42 33.83
C SER A 17 -0.44 -3.86 32.71
N TYR A 18 0.09 -4.59 31.70
CA TYR A 18 -0.73 -5.09 30.59
C TYR A 18 -1.66 -6.24 31.00
N GLN A 19 -1.25 -7.11 31.91
CA GLN A 19 -2.12 -8.13 32.45
C GLN A 19 -3.37 -7.51 33.10
N VAL A 20 -3.19 -6.47 33.92
CA VAL A 20 -4.31 -5.71 34.51
C VAL A 20 -5.19 -5.08 33.43
N GLN A 21 -4.58 -4.48 32.40
CA GLN A 21 -5.36 -3.92 31.28
C GLN A 21 -6.16 -4.99 30.54
N LEU A 22 -5.60 -6.17 30.31
CA LEU A 22 -6.27 -7.27 29.63
C LEU A 22 -7.39 -7.89 30.46
N GLU A 23 -7.27 -7.94 31.78
CA GLU A 23 -8.35 -8.36 32.69
C GLU A 23 -9.58 -7.46 32.55
N HIS A 24 -9.35 -6.16 32.31
CA HIS A 24 -10.39 -5.16 32.05
C HIS A 24 -10.74 -4.96 30.57
N ALA A 25 -10.10 -5.71 29.66
CA ALA A 25 -10.37 -5.60 28.23
C ALA A 25 -11.83 -5.92 27.88
N LYS A 26 -12.38 -5.14 26.94
CA LYS A 26 -13.76 -5.29 26.49
C LYS A 26 -13.83 -5.43 24.97
N GLY A 27 -14.94 -5.92 24.47
CA GLY A 27 -15.24 -5.99 23.04
C GLY A 27 -14.22 -6.79 22.24
N GLN A 28 -13.85 -6.30 21.07
CA GLN A 28 -13.03 -7.03 20.10
C GLN A 28 -11.66 -7.48 20.62
N LEU A 29 -11.01 -6.68 21.48
CA LEU A 29 -9.73 -7.07 22.08
C LEU A 29 -9.88 -8.32 22.95
N LYS A 30 -10.87 -8.34 23.84
CA LYS A 30 -11.14 -9.49 24.71
C LYS A 30 -11.45 -10.75 23.90
N TYR A 31 -12.29 -10.62 22.90
CA TYR A 31 -12.71 -11.75 22.07
C TYR A 31 -11.55 -12.24 21.18
N GLY A 32 -10.78 -11.33 20.60
CA GLY A 32 -9.61 -11.68 19.79
C GLY A 32 -8.54 -12.44 20.58
N ILE A 33 -8.30 -12.05 21.85
CA ILE A 33 -7.37 -12.77 22.73
C ILE A 33 -7.89 -14.17 23.04
N ARG A 34 -9.15 -14.32 23.43
CA ARG A 34 -9.75 -15.63 23.69
C ARG A 34 -9.72 -16.54 22.46
N TYR A 35 -10.04 -15.97 21.30
CA TYR A 35 -9.90 -16.68 20.03
C TYR A 35 -8.45 -17.12 19.78
N GLY A 36 -7.49 -16.23 20.00
CA GLY A 36 -6.06 -16.51 19.83
C GLY A 36 -5.53 -17.57 20.79
N GLU A 37 -6.03 -17.63 22.02
CA GLU A 37 -5.71 -18.70 22.99
C GLU A 37 -6.11 -20.08 22.45
N ASN A 38 -7.27 -20.16 21.80
CA ASN A 38 -7.82 -21.40 21.25
C ASN A 38 -7.33 -21.70 19.82
N TYR A 39 -6.66 -20.75 19.14
CA TYR A 39 -6.26 -20.92 17.74
C TYR A 39 -5.33 -22.12 17.51
N ARG A 40 -4.54 -22.52 18.52
CA ARG A 40 -3.62 -23.68 18.43
C ARG A 40 -4.31 -25.02 18.61
N LEU A 41 -5.54 -25.06 19.08
CA LEU A 41 -6.30 -26.30 19.21
C LEU A 41 -6.60 -26.89 17.83
N PRO A 42 -6.60 -28.22 17.66
CA PRO A 42 -6.92 -28.84 16.38
C PRO A 42 -8.36 -28.54 15.95
N LEU A 43 -8.64 -28.68 14.66
CA LEU A 43 -10.01 -28.66 14.17
C LEU A 43 -10.75 -29.92 14.63
N ASP A 44 -11.99 -29.76 15.05
CA ASP A 44 -12.90 -30.85 15.29
C ASP A 44 -13.63 -31.18 13.98
N GLU A 45 -13.31 -32.31 13.37
CA GLU A 45 -13.77 -32.74 12.05
C GLU A 45 -15.31 -32.86 11.94
N LYS A 46 -16.02 -32.90 13.09
CA LYS A 46 -17.49 -32.98 13.15
C LYS A 46 -18.15 -31.69 13.62
N LYS A 47 -17.38 -30.66 13.94
CA LYS A 47 -17.95 -29.41 14.45
C LYS A 47 -18.39 -28.50 13.33
N VAL A 48 -19.68 -28.12 13.38
CA VAL A 48 -20.30 -27.14 12.48
C VAL A 48 -20.76 -25.95 13.32
N VAL A 49 -20.24 -24.79 13.00
CA VAL A 49 -20.63 -23.50 13.61
C VAL A 49 -21.44 -22.70 12.63
N PHE A 50 -22.64 -22.31 13.03
CA PHE A 50 -23.43 -21.27 12.36
C PHE A 50 -23.16 -19.94 13.03
N TYR A 51 -22.57 -18.99 12.30
CA TYR A 51 -22.22 -17.68 12.83
C TYR A 51 -23.12 -16.60 12.21
N LEU A 52 -23.88 -15.93 13.08
CA LEU A 52 -24.82 -14.88 12.72
C LEU A 52 -24.47 -13.62 13.53
N SER A 53 -24.01 -12.57 12.85
CA SER A 53 -23.63 -11.30 13.48
C SER A 53 -24.86 -10.39 13.70
N ASN A 54 -24.67 -9.33 14.48
CA ASN A 54 -25.73 -8.31 14.66
C ASN A 54 -26.10 -7.55 13.39
N ASN A 55 -25.31 -7.66 12.34
CA ASN A 55 -25.51 -6.96 11.07
C ASN A 55 -26.26 -7.83 10.04
N ASP A 56 -26.41 -9.14 10.32
CA ASP A 56 -27.09 -10.06 9.43
C ASP A 56 -28.62 -9.93 9.62
N GLN A 57 -29.24 -8.96 8.95
CA GLN A 57 -30.68 -8.69 9.05
C GLN A 57 -31.52 -9.63 8.17
N ARG A 58 -30.95 -10.12 7.08
CA ARG A 58 -31.51 -11.11 6.17
C ARG A 58 -30.57 -12.30 6.19
N MET A 59 -31.05 -13.49 6.06
CA MET A 59 -30.22 -14.71 6.07
C MET A 59 -31.03 -15.91 5.62
N GLU A 60 -31.89 -15.70 4.64
CA GLU A 60 -32.84 -16.73 4.20
C GLU A 60 -32.13 -18.01 3.76
N CYS A 61 -31.05 -17.89 2.98
CA CYS A 61 -30.29 -19.06 2.55
C CYS A 61 -29.67 -19.83 3.71
N LEU A 62 -29.04 -19.13 4.68
CA LEU A 62 -28.44 -19.78 5.84
C LEU A 62 -29.47 -20.45 6.75
N LEU A 63 -30.62 -19.80 6.96
CA LEU A 63 -31.71 -20.37 7.74
C LEU A 63 -32.31 -21.62 7.09
N LYS A 64 -32.48 -21.65 5.75
CA LYS A 64 -32.88 -22.83 4.99
C LYS A 64 -31.90 -23.99 5.16
N VAL A 65 -30.60 -23.72 5.18
CA VAL A 65 -29.58 -24.73 5.47
C VAL A 65 -29.73 -25.27 6.90
N MET A 66 -29.94 -24.41 7.88
CA MET A 66 -30.18 -24.84 9.28
C MET A 66 -31.42 -25.72 9.39
N GLU A 67 -32.53 -25.36 8.73
CA GLU A 67 -33.74 -26.17 8.71
C GLU A 67 -33.48 -27.54 8.05
N ALA A 68 -32.72 -27.58 6.97
CA ALA A 68 -32.34 -28.81 6.30
C ALA A 68 -31.47 -29.71 7.18
N PHE A 69 -30.56 -29.16 7.99
CA PHE A 69 -29.77 -29.92 8.99
C PHE A 69 -30.66 -30.64 9.98
N VAL A 70 -31.72 -29.97 10.48
CA VAL A 70 -32.71 -30.59 11.37
C VAL A 70 -33.51 -31.65 10.63
N LYS A 71 -34.02 -31.33 9.45
CA LYS A 71 -34.86 -32.23 8.63
C LYS A 71 -34.17 -33.55 8.31
N PHE A 72 -32.86 -33.53 8.09
CA PHE A 72 -32.08 -34.73 7.72
C PHE A 72 -31.25 -35.30 8.89
N ASN A 73 -31.52 -34.86 10.13
CA ASN A 73 -30.88 -35.32 11.36
C ASN A 73 -29.35 -35.16 11.38
N LEU A 74 -28.81 -34.18 10.64
CA LEU A 74 -27.38 -33.88 10.67
C LEU A 74 -26.93 -33.35 12.03
N ASP A 75 -27.82 -32.76 12.81
CA ASP A 75 -27.61 -32.35 14.21
C ASP A 75 -27.33 -33.50 15.18
N GLN A 76 -27.54 -34.74 14.74
CA GLN A 76 -27.18 -35.95 15.50
C GLN A 76 -25.80 -36.50 15.11
N GLU A 77 -25.30 -36.16 13.96
CA GLU A 77 -24.02 -36.65 13.42
C GLU A 77 -22.88 -35.65 13.57
N TYR A 78 -23.23 -34.37 13.59
CA TYR A 78 -22.30 -33.25 13.75
C TYR A 78 -22.53 -32.55 15.09
N THR A 79 -21.47 -32.02 15.68
CA THR A 79 -21.53 -31.14 16.83
C THR A 79 -21.94 -29.75 16.36
N ILE A 80 -23.22 -29.40 16.56
CA ILE A 80 -23.75 -28.11 16.10
C ILE A 80 -23.60 -27.06 17.19
N LYS A 81 -23.12 -25.87 16.76
CA LYS A 81 -23.05 -24.66 17.57
C LYS A 81 -23.63 -23.48 16.78
N VAL A 82 -24.27 -22.57 17.48
CA VAL A 82 -24.88 -21.39 16.89
C VAL A 82 -24.39 -20.15 17.64
N ILE A 83 -23.52 -19.39 17.04
CA ILE A 83 -23.07 -18.11 17.61
C ILE A 83 -23.97 -17.00 17.06
N PHE A 84 -24.72 -16.38 17.94
CA PHE A 84 -25.83 -15.52 17.59
C PHE A 84 -25.72 -14.13 18.19
N GLY A 85 -25.79 -13.10 17.38
CA GLY A 85 -25.70 -11.71 17.78
C GLY A 85 -26.87 -11.27 18.68
N ALA A 86 -26.58 -10.56 19.75
CA ALA A 86 -27.59 -10.19 20.78
C ALA A 86 -28.74 -9.30 20.26
N LYS A 87 -28.57 -8.65 19.12
CA LYS A 87 -29.59 -7.77 18.51
C LYS A 87 -30.55 -8.50 17.56
N LEU A 88 -30.25 -9.75 17.24
CA LEU A 88 -31.08 -10.53 16.33
C LEU A 88 -32.25 -11.18 17.08
N ASP A 89 -33.37 -11.39 16.39
CA ASP A 89 -34.53 -12.09 16.95
C ASP A 89 -34.26 -13.60 16.99
N LYS A 90 -34.18 -14.18 18.17
CA LYS A 90 -33.99 -15.63 18.37
C LYS A 90 -35.05 -16.48 17.70
N ASN A 91 -36.23 -15.94 17.44
CA ASN A 91 -37.30 -16.65 16.75
C ASN A 91 -37.01 -16.97 15.29
N LEU A 92 -36.01 -16.27 14.69
CA LEU A 92 -35.51 -16.59 13.35
C LEU A 92 -34.81 -17.97 13.30
N ILE A 93 -34.24 -18.40 14.42
CA ILE A 93 -33.51 -19.67 14.50
C ILE A 93 -34.46 -20.84 14.68
N PRO A 94 -34.33 -21.95 13.91
CA PRO A 94 -35.10 -23.17 14.09
C PRO A 94 -35.09 -23.61 15.54
N LYS A 95 -36.28 -24.01 16.07
CA LYS A 95 -36.44 -24.37 17.49
C LYS A 95 -35.46 -25.43 17.95
N ALA A 96 -35.11 -26.40 17.10
CA ALA A 96 -34.12 -27.43 17.39
C ALA A 96 -32.72 -26.87 17.69
N PHE A 97 -32.37 -25.74 17.09
CA PHE A 97 -31.06 -25.11 17.28
C PHE A 97 -31.03 -24.07 18.40
N GLN A 98 -32.16 -23.61 18.88
CA GLN A 98 -32.19 -22.61 19.96
C GLN A 98 -31.48 -23.07 21.25
N LYS A 99 -31.38 -24.39 21.49
CA LYS A 99 -30.62 -24.97 22.61
C LYS A 99 -29.09 -24.89 22.44
N TYR A 100 -28.58 -24.62 21.22
CA TYR A 100 -27.15 -24.52 20.89
C TYR A 100 -26.68 -23.09 20.75
N ILE A 101 -27.55 -22.12 21.05
CA ILE A 101 -27.21 -20.68 20.89
C ILE A 101 -26.23 -20.28 21.97
N GLU A 102 -25.12 -19.71 21.51
CA GLU A 102 -24.09 -19.06 22.31
C GLU A 102 -24.02 -17.58 21.95
N HIS A 103 -23.68 -16.76 22.92
CA HIS A 103 -23.45 -15.34 22.65
C HIS A 103 -22.01 -15.14 22.18
N PRO A 104 -21.73 -14.20 21.20
CA PRO A 104 -20.36 -13.94 20.73
C PRO A 104 -19.37 -13.54 21.83
N SER A 105 -19.87 -13.11 23.01
CA SER A 105 -19.03 -12.78 24.17
C SER A 105 -18.59 -13.98 25.00
N ASP A 106 -19.22 -15.15 24.79
CA ASP A 106 -18.95 -16.33 25.59
C ASP A 106 -17.58 -16.92 25.26
N ALA A 107 -16.95 -17.55 26.24
CA ALA A 107 -15.63 -18.13 26.02
C ALA A 107 -15.71 -19.33 25.07
N GLU A 108 -16.75 -20.12 25.22
CA GLU A 108 -17.07 -21.29 24.40
C GLU A 108 -17.24 -20.89 22.92
N ALA A 109 -17.90 -19.77 22.64
CA ALA A 109 -18.08 -19.29 21.28
C ALA A 109 -16.74 -18.97 20.58
N GLN A 110 -15.74 -18.47 21.30
CA GLN A 110 -14.42 -18.21 20.75
C GLN A 110 -13.63 -19.50 20.50
N GLU A 111 -13.78 -20.50 21.37
CA GLU A 111 -13.22 -21.82 21.17
C GLU A 111 -13.86 -22.50 19.96
N ASP A 112 -15.19 -22.45 19.86
CA ASP A 112 -15.94 -23.06 18.77
C ASP A 112 -15.58 -22.44 17.41
N LEU A 113 -15.45 -21.12 17.31
CA LEU A 113 -14.93 -20.45 16.11
C LEU A 113 -13.52 -20.92 15.73
N ALA A 114 -12.66 -21.12 16.74
CA ALA A 114 -11.28 -21.51 16.52
C ALA A 114 -11.11 -23.00 16.17
N THR A 115 -12.05 -23.86 16.55
CA THR A 115 -11.95 -25.32 16.40
C THR A 115 -12.92 -25.92 15.39
N ALA A 116 -13.89 -25.15 14.87
CA ALA A 116 -14.84 -25.66 13.91
C ALA A 116 -14.16 -26.07 12.59
N LYS A 117 -14.45 -27.29 12.12
CA LYS A 117 -14.11 -27.72 10.76
C LYS A 117 -14.92 -26.95 9.72
N TYR A 118 -16.20 -26.73 10.01
CA TYR A 118 -17.14 -26.06 9.11
C TYR A 118 -17.70 -24.82 9.78
N LEU A 119 -17.43 -23.67 9.19
CA LEU A 119 -17.99 -22.39 9.61
C LEU A 119 -18.93 -21.87 8.52
N LEU A 120 -20.22 -21.90 8.81
CA LEU A 120 -21.27 -21.37 7.96
C LEU A 120 -21.67 -20.00 8.50
N SER A 121 -21.48 -18.95 7.73
CA SER A 121 -21.72 -17.60 8.23
C SER A 121 -22.51 -16.75 7.26
N GLY A 122 -23.21 -15.76 7.79
CA GLY A 122 -23.73 -14.66 7.02
C GLY A 122 -22.62 -13.72 6.50
N GLU A 123 -22.97 -12.48 6.28
CA GLU A 123 -22.11 -11.50 5.64
C GLU A 123 -20.88 -11.11 6.49
N SER A 124 -21.03 -11.01 7.80
CA SER A 124 -20.01 -10.48 8.69
C SER A 124 -19.29 -11.56 9.51
N LEU A 125 -17.96 -11.49 9.54
CA LEU A 125 -17.13 -12.27 10.46
C LEU A 125 -16.47 -11.35 11.50
N PRO A 126 -16.02 -11.89 12.66
CA PRO A 126 -15.26 -11.10 13.62
C PRO A 126 -13.96 -10.57 13.02
N LYS A 127 -13.61 -9.33 13.35
CA LYS A 127 -12.39 -8.66 12.83
C LYS A 127 -11.07 -9.30 13.28
N TYR A 128 -11.11 -10.28 14.19
CA TYR A 128 -9.97 -11.07 14.64
C TYR A 128 -9.96 -12.48 14.05
N PHE A 129 -10.97 -12.88 13.29
CA PHE A 129 -11.07 -14.23 12.74
C PHE A 129 -9.99 -14.49 11.69
N VAL A 130 -9.35 -15.66 11.79
CA VAL A 130 -8.36 -16.17 10.84
C VAL A 130 -8.73 -17.59 10.47
N ARG A 131 -8.91 -17.85 9.18
CA ARG A 131 -9.15 -19.20 8.69
C ARG A 131 -7.93 -20.09 8.95
N LYS A 132 -8.13 -21.26 9.51
CA LYS A 132 -7.09 -22.28 9.63
C LYS A 132 -6.98 -23.12 8.36
N GLU A 133 -5.81 -23.72 8.19
CA GLU A 133 -5.64 -24.75 7.16
C GLU A 133 -6.65 -25.89 7.40
N GLY A 134 -7.30 -26.31 6.33
CA GLY A 134 -8.35 -27.35 6.40
C GLY A 134 -9.70 -26.91 6.97
N GLN A 135 -9.85 -25.68 7.45
CA GLN A 135 -11.15 -25.12 7.87
C GLN A 135 -11.96 -24.66 6.66
N ASN A 136 -13.19 -25.12 6.56
CA ASN A 136 -14.11 -24.70 5.51
C ASN A 136 -14.98 -23.53 5.99
N VAL A 137 -14.81 -22.37 5.36
CA VAL A 137 -15.56 -21.14 5.64
C VAL A 137 -16.53 -20.89 4.50
N ILE A 138 -17.79 -21.18 4.74
CA ILE A 138 -18.87 -21.05 3.75
C ILE A 138 -19.70 -19.82 4.10
N ARG A 139 -19.81 -18.91 3.14
CA ARG A 139 -20.49 -17.64 3.32
C ARG A 139 -21.82 -17.63 2.58
N PHE A 140 -22.79 -16.95 3.17
CA PHE A 140 -24.12 -16.77 2.60
C PHE A 140 -24.43 -15.28 2.55
N PHE A 141 -24.64 -14.76 1.35
CA PHE A 141 -25.07 -13.41 1.08
C PHE A 141 -26.46 -13.46 0.48
N ASP A 142 -27.42 -12.76 1.05
CA ASP A 142 -28.75 -12.68 0.47
C ASP A 142 -28.68 -11.85 -0.83
N GLU A 143 -28.08 -10.67 -0.75
CA GLU A 143 -27.85 -9.80 -1.91
C GLU A 143 -26.45 -9.16 -1.79
N PHE A 144 -25.76 -9.02 -2.90
CA PHE A 144 -24.48 -8.32 -2.98
C PHE A 144 -24.54 -7.27 -4.09
N HIS A 145 -24.97 -6.05 -3.76
CA HIS A 145 -25.14 -4.99 -4.72
C HIS A 145 -23.87 -4.11 -4.84
N LYS A 146 -23.53 -3.78 -6.09
CA LYS A 146 -22.40 -2.89 -6.40
C LYS A 146 -22.57 -1.50 -5.74
N GLU A 147 -23.80 -0.98 -5.70
CA GLU A 147 -24.12 0.35 -5.18
C GLU A 147 -23.97 0.44 -3.65
N GLU A 148 -24.26 -0.65 -2.95
CA GLU A 148 -24.14 -0.74 -1.49
C GLU A 148 -22.73 -1.14 -1.03
N ASN A 149 -21.94 -1.75 -1.91
CA ASN A 149 -20.59 -2.20 -1.64
C ASN A 149 -19.58 -1.41 -2.44
N ASN A 150 -19.52 -0.10 -2.19
CA ASN A 150 -18.50 0.74 -2.80
C ASN A 150 -17.10 0.34 -2.32
N ARG A 151 -16.07 0.85 -3.01
CA ARG A 151 -14.67 0.52 -2.76
C ARG A 151 -14.25 0.69 -1.29
N LEU A 152 -14.75 1.74 -0.62
CA LEU A 152 -14.40 2.04 0.78
C LEU A 152 -15.05 1.03 1.74
N GLU A 153 -16.26 0.60 1.47
CA GLU A 153 -16.94 -0.43 2.28
C GLU A 153 -16.27 -1.80 2.14
N LEU A 154 -15.90 -2.17 0.91
CA LEU A 154 -15.14 -3.39 0.66
C LEU A 154 -13.79 -3.37 1.40
N ALA A 155 -13.12 -2.22 1.46
CA ALA A 155 -11.88 -2.04 2.21
C ALA A 155 -12.05 -2.28 3.72
N GLN A 156 -13.25 -2.10 4.27
CA GLN A 156 -13.56 -2.28 5.69
C GLN A 156 -13.71 -3.74 6.12
N ASN A 157 -12.77 -4.60 5.76
CA ASN A 157 -12.68 -6.04 6.01
C ASN A 157 -13.51 -6.95 5.09
N LYS A 158 -14.44 -6.43 4.27
CA LYS A 158 -15.22 -7.30 3.37
C LYS A 158 -14.32 -8.06 2.40
N LEU A 159 -13.35 -7.38 1.80
CA LEU A 159 -12.38 -8.04 0.90
C LEU A 159 -11.58 -9.12 1.62
N SER A 160 -11.05 -8.86 2.83
CA SER A 160 -10.34 -9.86 3.62
C SER A 160 -11.23 -11.06 3.96
N TRP A 161 -12.50 -10.84 4.26
CA TRP A 161 -13.44 -11.93 4.53
C TRP A 161 -13.71 -12.78 3.29
N LEU A 162 -13.86 -12.14 2.11
CA LEU A 162 -14.07 -12.83 0.84
C LEU A 162 -12.82 -13.65 0.45
N ILE A 163 -11.64 -13.08 0.57
CA ILE A 163 -10.37 -13.79 0.33
C ILE A 163 -10.25 -15.04 1.23
N ASN A 164 -10.68 -14.95 2.48
CA ASN A 164 -10.62 -16.06 3.44
C ASN A 164 -11.80 -17.05 3.33
N SER A 165 -12.75 -16.82 2.42
CA SER A 165 -13.86 -17.74 2.21
C SER A 165 -13.44 -18.96 1.39
N THR A 166 -13.89 -20.13 1.78
CA THR A 166 -13.73 -21.34 0.97
C THR A 166 -14.76 -21.35 -0.15
N PHE A 167 -15.99 -20.91 0.16
CA PHE A 167 -17.08 -20.85 -0.80
C PHE A 167 -18.10 -19.77 -0.43
N VAL A 168 -18.79 -19.22 -1.44
CA VAL A 168 -19.81 -18.17 -1.26
C VAL A 168 -21.09 -18.57 -1.98
N PHE A 169 -22.21 -18.55 -1.27
CA PHE A 169 -23.55 -18.64 -1.81
C PHE A 169 -24.22 -17.27 -1.80
N THR A 170 -24.95 -16.95 -2.86
CA THR A 170 -25.80 -15.75 -2.94
C THR A 170 -27.25 -16.17 -3.21
N GLU A 171 -28.22 -15.41 -2.73
CA GLU A 171 -29.63 -15.72 -2.99
C GLU A 171 -29.97 -15.51 -4.48
N ASP A 172 -29.44 -14.46 -5.09
CA ASP A 172 -29.75 -14.09 -6.45
C ASP A 172 -28.60 -14.35 -7.44
N ALA A 173 -28.96 -14.60 -8.70
CA ALA A 173 -28.01 -14.88 -9.77
C ALA A 173 -27.13 -13.67 -10.13
N LYS A 174 -27.64 -12.44 -9.97
CA LYS A 174 -26.89 -11.22 -10.33
C LYS A 174 -25.73 -11.01 -9.36
N SER A 175 -25.96 -11.24 -8.08
CA SER A 175 -24.91 -11.20 -7.06
C SER A 175 -23.85 -12.28 -7.30
N ALA A 176 -24.27 -13.50 -7.69
CA ALA A 176 -23.33 -14.57 -8.03
C ALA A 176 -22.47 -14.20 -9.26
N GLU A 177 -23.10 -13.74 -10.33
CA GLU A 177 -22.42 -13.28 -11.54
C GLU A 177 -21.47 -12.10 -11.24
N TYR A 178 -21.93 -11.11 -10.48
CA TYR A 178 -21.11 -9.96 -10.10
C TYR A 178 -19.86 -10.35 -9.32
N LEU A 179 -19.98 -11.26 -8.34
CA LEU A 179 -18.83 -11.72 -7.55
C LEU A 179 -17.89 -12.64 -8.34
N SER A 180 -18.44 -13.44 -9.30
CA SER A 180 -17.64 -14.37 -10.11
C SER A 180 -16.88 -13.69 -11.24
N ASP A 181 -17.50 -12.69 -11.88
CA ASP A 181 -17.00 -12.13 -13.13
C ASP A 181 -16.21 -10.83 -12.90
N ASN A 182 -16.38 -10.19 -11.73
CA ASN A 182 -15.68 -8.95 -11.44
C ASN A 182 -14.22 -9.23 -11.06
N PRO A 183 -13.24 -8.69 -11.81
CA PRO A 183 -11.82 -8.85 -11.51
C PRO A 183 -11.41 -8.41 -10.09
N TYR A 184 -12.19 -7.53 -9.45
CA TYR A 184 -11.98 -7.11 -8.07
C TYR A 184 -12.09 -8.28 -7.07
N PHE A 185 -12.82 -9.34 -7.39
CA PHE A 185 -13.05 -10.52 -6.57
C PHE A 185 -12.41 -11.79 -7.16
N MET A 186 -11.26 -11.67 -7.80
CA MET A 186 -10.63 -12.79 -8.52
C MET A 186 -10.45 -14.06 -7.67
N GLU A 187 -10.29 -13.93 -6.35
CA GLU A 187 -10.17 -15.08 -5.44
C GLU A 187 -11.46 -15.89 -5.32
N LEU A 188 -12.56 -15.31 -5.75
CA LEU A 188 -13.87 -15.95 -5.71
C LEU A 188 -14.22 -16.65 -7.03
N GLN A 189 -13.41 -16.50 -8.07
CA GLN A 189 -13.64 -17.21 -9.33
C GLN A 189 -13.73 -18.72 -9.06
N GLY A 190 -14.81 -19.34 -9.55
CA GLY A 190 -15.11 -20.74 -9.28
C GLY A 190 -15.56 -21.07 -7.86
N LYS A 191 -15.68 -20.08 -6.98
CA LYS A 191 -16.06 -20.24 -5.56
C LYS A 191 -17.39 -19.57 -5.23
N VAL A 192 -18.14 -19.06 -6.19
CA VAL A 192 -19.44 -18.41 -5.98
C VAL A 192 -20.52 -19.12 -6.77
N GLU A 193 -21.67 -19.29 -6.16
CA GLU A 193 -22.84 -19.87 -6.79
C GLU A 193 -24.12 -19.28 -6.22
N GLN A 194 -25.14 -19.17 -7.06
CA GLN A 194 -26.48 -18.89 -6.58
C GLN A 194 -26.99 -20.07 -5.73
N PHE A 195 -27.48 -19.77 -4.55
CA PHE A 195 -28.09 -20.76 -3.67
C PHE A 195 -29.31 -21.39 -4.33
N SER A 196 -29.33 -22.70 -4.39
CA SER A 196 -30.46 -23.48 -4.90
C SER A 196 -30.95 -24.45 -3.84
N GLU A 197 -32.25 -24.56 -3.68
CA GLU A 197 -32.84 -25.56 -2.78
C GLU A 197 -32.50 -27.01 -3.17
N ASN A 198 -31.99 -27.23 -4.37
CA ASN A 198 -31.50 -28.53 -4.81
C ASN A 198 -30.36 -29.04 -3.95
N ILE A 199 -29.47 -28.16 -3.48
CA ILE A 199 -28.30 -28.52 -2.65
C ILE A 199 -28.67 -28.92 -1.23
N ILE A 200 -29.93 -28.77 -0.82
CA ILE A 200 -30.46 -29.14 0.50
C ILE A 200 -31.61 -30.13 0.45
N ARG A 201 -31.77 -30.90 -0.67
CA ARG A 201 -32.84 -31.88 -0.83
C ARG A 201 -32.60 -33.19 -0.09
N SER A 202 -31.35 -33.56 0.10
CA SER A 202 -30.96 -34.76 0.84
C SER A 202 -29.77 -34.46 1.74
N LYS A 203 -29.47 -35.42 2.62
CA LYS A 203 -28.30 -35.37 3.48
C LYS A 203 -27.00 -35.35 2.68
N GLU A 204 -26.93 -36.21 1.68
CA GLU A 204 -25.77 -36.33 0.77
C GLU A 204 -25.50 -35.03 0.06
N GLU A 205 -26.53 -34.37 -0.48
CA GLU A 205 -26.42 -33.07 -1.13
C GLU A 205 -25.84 -31.99 -0.20
N ILE A 206 -26.29 -31.92 1.06
CA ILE A 206 -25.75 -30.97 2.04
C ILE A 206 -24.28 -31.27 2.35
N ILE A 207 -23.91 -32.53 2.52
CA ILE A 207 -22.54 -32.91 2.82
C ILE A 207 -21.64 -32.60 1.62
N ASP A 208 -22.04 -32.98 0.41
CA ASP A 208 -21.20 -32.88 -0.77
C ASP A 208 -21.12 -31.45 -1.32
N HIS A 209 -22.25 -30.71 -1.34
CA HIS A 209 -22.29 -29.38 -1.93
C HIS A 209 -22.05 -28.22 -0.96
N ILE A 210 -22.24 -28.44 0.36
CA ILE A 210 -22.00 -27.39 1.36
C ILE A 210 -20.77 -27.69 2.21
N LEU A 211 -20.73 -28.86 2.89
CA LEU A 211 -19.66 -29.11 3.85
C LEU A 211 -18.32 -29.49 3.17
N ASN A 212 -18.37 -30.44 2.25
CA ASN A 212 -17.18 -31.05 1.64
C ASN A 212 -17.00 -30.67 0.16
N ARG A 213 -17.56 -29.52 -0.24
CA ARG A 213 -17.45 -29.08 -1.62
C ARG A 213 -15.97 -29.00 -2.05
N LYS A 214 -15.66 -29.72 -3.10
CA LYS A 214 -14.36 -29.62 -3.77
C LYS A 214 -14.36 -28.41 -4.68
N ILE A 215 -13.39 -27.53 -4.49
CA ILE A 215 -13.17 -26.35 -5.30
C ILE A 215 -11.92 -26.60 -6.11
N GLU A 216 -12.03 -26.40 -7.41
CA GLU A 216 -10.84 -26.30 -8.24
C GLU A 216 -10.29 -24.88 -8.07
N ASP A 217 -9.09 -24.77 -7.49
CA ASP A 217 -8.43 -23.48 -7.39
C ASP A 217 -8.13 -22.94 -8.80
N VAL A 218 -8.89 -21.94 -9.20
CA VAL A 218 -8.59 -21.18 -10.40
C VAL A 218 -7.35 -20.38 -10.11
N LYS A 219 -6.21 -20.82 -10.65
CA LYS A 219 -4.96 -20.07 -10.53
C LYS A 219 -5.09 -18.81 -11.37
N SER A 220 -4.95 -17.67 -10.73
CA SER A 220 -4.75 -16.42 -11.45
C SER A 220 -3.37 -16.47 -12.12
N ASP A 221 -3.33 -16.12 -13.41
CA ASP A 221 -2.06 -15.94 -14.13
C ASP A 221 -1.40 -14.60 -13.79
N LYS A 222 -2.09 -13.73 -13.02
CA LYS A 222 -1.56 -12.41 -12.63
C LYS A 222 -0.59 -12.50 -11.48
N GLU A 223 0.45 -11.69 -11.52
CA GLU A 223 1.36 -11.47 -10.41
C GLU A 223 0.65 -10.66 -9.30
N HIS A 224 0.73 -11.14 -8.08
CA HIS A 224 0.11 -10.48 -6.94
C HIS A 224 1.08 -9.46 -6.34
N ILE A 225 0.69 -8.18 -6.34
CA ILE A 225 1.47 -7.08 -5.76
C ILE A 225 0.75 -6.58 -4.52
N LEU A 226 1.48 -6.42 -3.43
CA LEU A 226 0.97 -5.89 -2.18
C LEU A 226 1.65 -4.57 -1.84
N ILE A 227 0.87 -3.51 -1.71
CA ILE A 227 1.36 -2.19 -1.31
C ILE A 227 0.93 -1.92 0.13
N PHE A 228 1.90 -1.67 1.00
CA PHE A 228 1.66 -1.17 2.35
C PHE A 228 1.84 0.33 2.42
N VAL A 229 0.81 1.03 2.91
CA VAL A 229 0.92 2.44 3.28
C VAL A 229 0.73 2.55 4.79
N SER A 230 1.76 3.00 5.49
CA SER A 230 1.74 3.16 6.95
C SER A 230 1.04 4.47 7.39
N ALA A 231 1.56 5.17 8.36
CA ALA A 231 1.09 6.50 8.70
C ALA A 231 1.55 7.51 7.64
N TRP A 232 0.69 8.44 7.32
CA TRP A 232 0.99 9.58 6.45
C TRP A 232 1.68 10.66 7.30
N LYS A 233 2.98 10.85 7.09
CA LYS A 233 3.76 11.88 7.77
C LYS A 233 3.83 13.15 6.91
N ASP A 234 4.05 12.97 5.63
CA ASP A 234 4.02 13.98 4.59
C ASP A 234 2.97 13.53 3.56
N GLU A 235 1.72 13.92 3.81
CA GLU A 235 0.55 13.43 3.07
C GLU A 235 0.69 13.60 1.56
N GLU A 236 1.26 14.70 1.12
CA GLU A 236 1.44 15.00 -0.29
C GLU A 236 2.51 14.12 -0.95
N LEU A 237 3.63 13.89 -0.29
CA LEU A 237 4.68 13.00 -0.83
C LEU A 237 4.21 11.55 -0.88
N GLU A 238 3.58 11.07 0.18
CA GLU A 238 3.11 9.69 0.26
C GLU A 238 2.00 9.43 -0.76
N GLU A 239 1.05 10.36 -0.94
CA GLU A 239 0.04 10.30 -2.00
C GLU A 239 0.70 10.25 -3.38
N ARG A 240 1.66 11.15 -3.63
CA ARG A 240 2.36 11.22 -4.90
C ARG A 240 3.05 9.93 -5.26
N TYR A 241 3.84 9.35 -4.34
CA TYR A 241 4.48 8.05 -4.59
C TYR A 241 3.48 6.91 -4.72
N LEU A 242 2.40 6.91 -3.96
CA LEU A 242 1.34 5.92 -4.12
C LEU A 242 0.72 6.00 -5.52
N ARG A 243 0.40 7.20 -6.00
CA ARG A 243 -0.12 7.41 -7.37
C ARG A 243 0.91 7.02 -8.42
N LEU A 244 2.16 7.45 -8.30
CA LEU A 244 3.23 7.09 -9.24
C LEU A 244 3.39 5.57 -9.37
N ILE A 245 3.27 4.84 -8.29
CA ILE A 245 3.36 3.38 -8.30
C ILE A 245 2.10 2.77 -8.91
N THR A 246 0.92 3.16 -8.46
CA THR A 246 -0.34 2.58 -8.93
C THR A 246 -0.64 2.94 -10.38
N ASP A 247 -0.32 4.15 -10.84
CA ASP A 247 -0.56 4.58 -12.22
C ASP A 247 0.42 3.95 -13.23
N ASN A 248 1.53 3.39 -12.76
CA ASN A 248 2.51 2.68 -13.60
C ASN A 248 2.35 1.15 -13.58
N MET A 249 1.32 0.62 -12.92
CA MET A 249 1.06 -0.83 -12.89
C MET A 249 0.38 -1.32 -14.16
N ASN A 250 0.86 -2.44 -14.68
CA ASN A 250 0.18 -3.16 -15.76
C ASN A 250 -0.89 -4.09 -15.16
N TYR A 251 -2.12 -3.60 -15.04
CA TYR A 251 -3.23 -4.34 -14.43
C TYR A 251 -3.74 -5.53 -15.25
N ASP A 252 -3.33 -5.67 -16.51
CA ASP A 252 -3.61 -6.88 -17.29
C ASP A 252 -2.81 -8.08 -16.75
N GLN A 253 -1.61 -7.82 -16.24
CA GLN A 253 -0.68 -8.84 -15.74
C GLN A 253 -0.56 -8.83 -14.22
N LYS A 254 -0.97 -7.76 -13.53
CA LYS A 254 -0.78 -7.58 -12.09
C LYS A 254 -2.11 -7.39 -11.36
N ASP A 255 -2.20 -8.04 -10.23
CA ASP A 255 -3.25 -7.86 -9.24
C ASP A 255 -2.67 -7.08 -8.05
N VAL A 256 -3.18 -5.88 -7.82
CA VAL A 256 -2.64 -4.95 -6.84
C VAL A 256 -3.58 -4.81 -5.66
N VAL A 257 -3.06 -5.11 -4.47
CA VAL A 257 -3.76 -4.93 -3.20
C VAL A 257 -3.04 -3.86 -2.37
N LEU A 258 -3.77 -2.83 -1.99
CA LEU A 258 -3.31 -1.78 -1.08
C LEU A 258 -3.79 -2.07 0.34
N VAL A 259 -2.87 -2.05 1.29
CA VAL A 259 -3.18 -2.19 2.72
C VAL A 259 -2.77 -0.95 3.48
N MET A 260 -3.69 -0.40 4.24
CA MET A 260 -3.46 0.80 5.01
C MET A 260 -4.33 0.86 6.28
N LYS A 261 -4.02 1.79 7.18
CA LYS A 261 -4.92 2.16 8.27
C LYS A 261 -6.14 2.85 7.65
N ARG A 262 -7.34 2.60 8.20
CA ARG A 262 -8.53 3.35 7.79
C ARG A 262 -8.25 4.84 7.93
N PRO A 263 -8.49 5.65 6.91
CA PRO A 263 -8.41 7.10 7.01
C PRO A 263 -9.31 7.64 8.13
N GLU A 264 -8.86 8.67 8.82
CA GLU A 264 -9.59 9.34 9.90
C GLU A 264 -10.26 10.64 9.43
N ASP A 265 -9.91 11.09 8.23
CA ASP A 265 -10.39 12.33 7.61
C ASP A 265 -10.87 12.12 6.17
N GLY A 266 -11.72 13.02 5.69
CA GLY A 266 -12.32 12.95 4.36
C GLY A 266 -11.31 13.15 3.22
N TYR A 267 -10.19 13.86 3.45
CA TYR A 267 -9.17 14.09 2.44
C TYR A 267 -8.49 12.78 2.04
N LYS A 268 -8.07 11.97 3.02
CA LYS A 268 -7.45 10.66 2.75
C LYS A 268 -8.45 9.65 2.16
N GLU A 269 -9.73 9.75 2.55
CA GLU A 269 -10.78 8.97 1.90
C GLU A 269 -10.92 9.35 0.42
N ASP A 270 -10.82 10.63 0.09
CA ASP A 270 -10.87 11.14 -1.28
C ASP A 270 -9.70 10.62 -2.12
N ILE A 271 -8.47 10.67 -1.60
CA ILE A 271 -7.29 10.09 -2.26
C ILE A 271 -7.53 8.62 -2.62
N VAL A 272 -8.01 7.84 -1.65
CA VAL A 272 -8.25 6.40 -1.82
C VAL A 272 -9.34 6.13 -2.86
N GLN A 273 -10.37 6.97 -2.92
CA GLN A 273 -11.44 6.87 -3.92
C GLN A 273 -10.93 7.13 -5.35
N HIS A 274 -9.96 8.03 -5.51
CA HIS A 274 -9.44 8.44 -6.81
C HIS A 274 -8.21 7.66 -7.28
N LEU A 275 -7.75 6.65 -6.53
CA LEU A 275 -6.77 5.70 -7.04
C LEU A 275 -7.34 4.90 -8.20
N ASN A 276 -6.46 4.35 -9.06
CA ASN A 276 -6.85 3.48 -10.15
C ASN A 276 -7.88 2.43 -9.68
N GLU A 277 -8.95 2.23 -10.44
CA GLU A 277 -10.08 1.36 -10.06
C GLU A 277 -9.70 -0.11 -9.87
N HIS A 278 -8.63 -0.56 -10.50
CA HIS A 278 -8.11 -1.92 -10.36
C HIS A 278 -7.35 -2.17 -9.05
N VAL A 279 -6.97 -1.12 -8.29
CA VAL A 279 -6.34 -1.27 -6.98
C VAL A 279 -7.38 -1.71 -5.97
N ARG A 280 -7.21 -2.90 -5.41
CA ARG A 280 -8.07 -3.43 -4.35
C ARG A 280 -7.56 -2.96 -2.99
N ILE A 281 -8.44 -2.63 -2.06
CA ILE A 281 -8.07 -1.97 -0.81
C ILE A 281 -8.49 -2.79 0.39
N ILE A 282 -7.58 -2.92 1.36
CA ILE A 282 -7.83 -3.52 2.66
C ILE A 282 -7.46 -2.53 3.76
N TYR A 283 -8.42 -2.10 4.57
CA TYR A 283 -8.13 -1.37 5.79
C TYR A 283 -7.80 -2.35 6.91
N ARG A 284 -6.57 -2.27 7.42
CA ARG A 284 -6.22 -3.04 8.60
C ARG A 284 -7.00 -2.54 9.81
N GLN A 285 -7.94 -3.33 10.27
CA GLN A 285 -8.77 -3.09 11.44
C GLN A 285 -8.78 -4.31 12.36
N GLY A 286 -9.24 -4.12 13.60
CA GLY A 286 -9.32 -5.18 14.58
C GLY A 286 -8.04 -5.37 15.39
N THR A 287 -7.96 -6.50 16.08
CA THR A 287 -6.83 -6.86 16.94
C THR A 287 -6.12 -8.08 16.40
N PHE A 288 -4.86 -8.24 16.78
CA PHE A 288 -4.12 -9.46 16.48
C PHE A 288 -4.85 -10.69 17.01
N PRO A 289 -4.94 -11.76 16.21
CA PRO A 289 -5.46 -13.06 16.67
C PRO A 289 -4.38 -13.77 17.49
N CYS A 290 -4.20 -13.39 18.74
CA CYS A 290 -3.12 -13.86 19.61
C CYS A 290 -3.60 -14.11 21.04
N SER A 291 -2.88 -14.97 21.77
CA SER A 291 -3.09 -15.16 23.20
C SER A 291 -2.69 -13.91 24.00
N ALA A 292 -3.13 -13.85 25.26
CA ALA A 292 -2.76 -12.74 26.15
C ALA A 292 -1.24 -12.58 26.29
N ALA A 293 -0.51 -13.70 26.42
CA ALA A 293 0.95 -13.68 26.51
C ALA A 293 1.60 -13.14 25.22
N GLU A 294 1.18 -13.64 24.06
CA GLU A 294 1.67 -13.17 22.77
C GLU A 294 1.35 -11.68 22.55
N TYR A 295 0.16 -11.24 22.96
CA TYR A 295 -0.22 -9.82 22.86
C TYR A 295 0.71 -8.92 23.67
N ILE A 296 1.00 -9.29 24.93
CA ILE A 296 1.91 -8.55 25.81
C ILE A 296 3.30 -8.50 25.18
N ASP A 297 3.81 -9.63 24.70
CA ASP A 297 5.13 -9.72 24.08
C ASP A 297 5.24 -8.83 22.84
N VAL A 298 4.26 -8.90 21.93
CA VAL A 298 4.23 -8.06 20.72
C VAL A 298 4.13 -6.58 21.09
N GLN A 299 3.26 -6.20 22.04
CA GLN A 299 3.13 -4.80 22.45
C GLN A 299 4.40 -4.28 23.11
N TYR A 300 5.08 -5.10 23.93
CA TYR A 300 6.35 -4.73 24.52
C TYR A 300 7.41 -4.47 23.47
N LEU A 301 7.55 -5.40 22.52
CA LEU A 301 8.53 -5.30 21.44
C LEU A 301 8.25 -4.08 20.56
N LEU A 302 7.02 -3.84 20.16
CA LEU A 302 6.66 -2.69 19.31
C LEU A 302 6.89 -1.34 20.01
N LYS A 303 6.53 -1.23 21.30
CA LYS A 303 6.68 0.03 22.04
C LYS A 303 8.13 0.38 22.39
N ASN A 304 8.97 -0.63 22.53
CA ASN A 304 10.37 -0.44 22.92
C ASN A 304 11.33 -0.66 21.74
N PHE A 305 10.83 -0.77 20.52
CA PHE A 305 11.62 -1.13 19.35
C PHE A 305 12.84 -0.22 19.16
N ASP A 306 12.63 1.08 19.32
CA ASP A 306 13.67 2.11 19.15
C ASP A 306 14.80 2.05 20.21
N SER A 307 14.63 1.26 21.26
CA SER A 307 15.61 1.15 22.37
C SER A 307 16.31 -0.21 22.49
N PHE A 308 16.05 -1.16 21.58
CA PHE A 308 16.71 -2.47 21.64
C PHE A 308 18.20 -2.41 21.33
N GLU A 309 18.95 -3.30 21.99
CA GLU A 309 20.38 -3.49 21.74
C GLU A 309 20.63 -4.47 20.57
N ASP A 310 19.67 -5.32 20.26
CA ASP A 310 19.77 -6.38 19.25
C ASP A 310 18.45 -6.40 18.43
N VAL A 311 18.46 -5.65 17.35
CA VAL A 311 17.30 -5.48 16.46
C VAL A 311 16.99 -6.76 15.69
N GLU A 312 18.01 -7.50 15.24
CA GLU A 312 17.85 -8.75 14.50
C GLU A 312 17.09 -9.77 15.35
N LYS A 313 17.47 -9.89 16.61
CA LYS A 313 16.80 -10.79 17.54
C LYS A 313 15.38 -10.34 17.88
N ALA A 314 15.17 -9.02 18.03
CA ALA A 314 13.84 -8.45 18.23
C ALA A 314 12.94 -8.72 17.01
N TYR A 315 13.47 -8.52 15.81
CA TYR A 315 12.78 -8.83 14.56
C TYR A 315 12.45 -10.32 14.45
N GLY A 316 13.40 -11.19 14.75
CA GLY A 316 13.20 -12.64 14.76
C GLY A 316 12.10 -13.09 15.74
N HIS A 317 11.96 -12.40 16.88
CA HIS A 317 10.86 -12.65 17.81
C HIS A 317 9.51 -12.12 17.31
N LEU A 318 9.51 -11.00 16.57
CA LEU A 318 8.30 -10.42 15.99
C LEU A 318 7.88 -11.14 14.71
N ASN A 319 8.84 -11.70 13.96
CA ASN A 319 8.56 -12.63 12.85
C ASN A 319 8.03 -13.97 13.37
N THR A 320 7.08 -13.87 14.27
CA THR A 320 6.48 -14.99 14.96
C THR A 320 5.14 -15.37 14.33
N GLN A 321 4.63 -16.51 14.76
CA GLN A 321 3.29 -16.98 14.39
C GLN A 321 2.18 -15.92 14.57
N VAL A 322 2.36 -14.93 15.46
CA VAL A 322 1.37 -13.84 15.65
C VAL A 322 1.25 -12.94 14.43
N ILE A 323 2.39 -12.47 13.93
CA ILE A 323 2.41 -11.60 12.75
C ILE A 323 2.01 -12.38 11.49
N GLN A 324 2.46 -13.63 11.36
CA GLN A 324 2.02 -14.51 10.27
C GLN A 324 0.50 -14.78 10.31
N ARG A 325 -0.09 -14.95 11.50
CA ARG A 325 -1.55 -15.04 11.64
C ARG A 325 -2.25 -13.74 11.23
N GLU A 326 -1.65 -12.59 11.53
CA GLU A 326 -2.19 -11.30 11.10
C GLU A 326 -2.13 -11.11 9.58
N THR A 327 -1.03 -11.48 8.94
CA THR A 327 -0.92 -11.44 7.48
C THR A 327 -1.93 -12.40 6.83
N LYS A 328 -2.07 -13.61 7.38
CA LYS A 328 -3.07 -14.58 6.94
C LYS A 328 -4.51 -14.08 7.12
N ARG A 329 -4.79 -13.36 8.22
CA ARG A 329 -6.09 -12.74 8.45
C ARG A 329 -6.44 -11.71 7.38
N LEU A 330 -5.46 -10.95 6.93
CA LEU A 330 -5.64 -9.89 5.94
C LEU A 330 -5.71 -10.44 4.50
N PHE A 331 -4.86 -11.42 4.18
CA PHE A 331 -4.59 -11.82 2.80
C PHE A 331 -4.88 -13.31 2.50
N GLY A 332 -5.28 -14.10 3.49
CA GLY A 332 -5.38 -15.56 3.34
C GLY A 332 -4.00 -16.22 3.21
N ASP A 333 -3.95 -17.27 2.41
CA ASP A 333 -2.74 -18.06 2.11
C ASP A 333 -2.07 -17.61 0.80
N ARG A 334 -2.20 -16.33 0.44
CA ARG A 334 -1.68 -15.81 -0.83
C ARG A 334 -0.18 -15.61 -0.76
N LEU A 335 0.53 -16.09 -1.80
CA LEU A 335 1.91 -15.74 -2.10
C LEU A 335 1.93 -14.49 -3.00
N PHE A 336 2.66 -13.46 -2.57
CA PHE A 336 2.86 -12.25 -3.36
C PHE A 336 4.13 -12.34 -4.22
N HIS A 337 4.09 -11.71 -5.38
CA HIS A 337 5.30 -11.50 -6.18
C HIS A 337 6.13 -10.41 -5.52
N ASP A 338 5.55 -9.24 -5.32
CA ASP A 338 6.23 -8.12 -4.69
C ASP A 338 5.41 -7.54 -3.53
N VAL A 339 6.12 -7.13 -2.49
CA VAL A 339 5.62 -6.30 -1.40
C VAL A 339 6.31 -4.95 -1.47
N ILE A 340 5.54 -3.88 -1.60
CA ILE A 340 6.03 -2.51 -1.68
C ILE A 340 5.56 -1.76 -0.44
N TYR A 341 6.49 -1.16 0.30
CA TYR A 341 6.19 -0.37 1.49
C TYR A 341 6.45 1.11 1.22
N ILE A 342 5.44 1.93 1.49
CA ILE A 342 5.49 3.39 1.38
C ILE A 342 5.08 3.99 2.73
N GLY A 343 5.67 5.10 3.10
CA GLY A 343 5.24 5.90 4.24
C GLY A 343 6.25 6.00 5.36
N ALA A 344 5.85 6.77 6.38
CA ALA A 344 6.67 7.05 7.54
C ALA A 344 7.03 5.78 8.32
N HIS A 345 8.09 5.90 9.14
CA HIS A 345 8.50 4.78 9.96
C HIS A 345 7.39 4.32 10.92
N SER A 346 7.11 3.04 10.88
CA SER A 346 6.29 2.34 11.87
C SER A 346 6.83 0.92 12.03
N ALA A 347 7.33 0.59 13.21
CA ALA A 347 7.84 -0.75 13.49
C ALA A 347 6.80 -1.84 13.15
N LEU A 348 5.53 -1.64 13.55
CA LEU A 348 4.46 -2.57 13.26
C LEU A 348 4.27 -2.81 11.75
N TRP A 349 4.13 -1.73 10.97
CA TRP A 349 3.86 -1.84 9.54
C TRP A 349 5.06 -2.38 8.77
N THR A 350 6.28 -2.00 9.17
CA THR A 350 7.52 -2.54 8.60
C THR A 350 7.64 -4.04 8.84
N ILE A 351 7.34 -4.49 10.06
CA ILE A 351 7.40 -5.92 10.43
C ILE A 351 6.29 -6.71 9.71
N LEU A 352 5.08 -6.16 9.61
CA LEU A 352 4.00 -6.79 8.83
C LEU A 352 4.42 -6.99 7.37
N ALA A 353 4.96 -5.94 6.73
CA ALA A 353 5.43 -6.03 5.36
C ALA A 353 6.57 -7.05 5.19
N GLY A 354 7.54 -7.06 6.12
CA GLY A 354 8.65 -8.01 6.12
C GLY A 354 8.27 -9.47 6.39
N CYS A 355 7.10 -9.70 7.01
CA CYS A 355 6.62 -11.06 7.33
C CYS A 355 5.64 -11.62 6.29
N VAL A 356 5.24 -10.84 5.29
CA VAL A 356 4.43 -11.34 4.17
C VAL A 356 5.26 -12.30 3.34
N GLU A 357 4.68 -13.42 2.93
CA GLU A 357 5.32 -14.35 2.01
C GLU A 357 5.34 -13.76 0.61
N ALA A 358 6.54 -13.40 0.12
CA ALA A 358 6.74 -12.74 -1.16
C ALA A 358 8.09 -13.10 -1.77
N LYS A 359 8.22 -12.97 -3.11
CA LYS A 359 9.50 -13.13 -3.80
C LYS A 359 10.42 -11.95 -3.52
N ASN A 360 9.89 -10.73 -3.58
CA ASN A 360 10.65 -9.51 -3.31
C ASN A 360 9.90 -8.61 -2.32
N ARG A 361 10.66 -7.90 -1.49
CA ARG A 361 10.16 -6.87 -0.57
C ARG A 361 10.94 -5.60 -0.78
N LEU A 362 10.21 -4.53 -1.15
CA LEU A 362 10.78 -3.24 -1.49
C LEU A 362 10.28 -2.18 -0.52
N ARG A 363 11.17 -1.30 -0.08
CA ARG A 363 10.82 -0.09 0.64
C ARG A 363 11.12 1.12 -0.22
N ILE A 364 10.14 2.01 -0.43
CA ILE A 364 10.37 3.31 -1.07
C ILE A 364 10.84 4.29 0.00
N GLN A 365 12.09 4.73 -0.11
CA GLN A 365 12.72 5.69 0.78
C GLN A 365 12.79 7.06 0.11
N TYR A 366 11.72 7.84 0.27
CA TYR A 366 11.55 9.14 -0.39
C TYR A 366 12.06 10.33 0.44
N THR A 367 12.45 10.12 1.70
CA THR A 367 13.02 11.16 2.55
C THR A 367 14.55 11.09 2.58
N ASP A 368 15.19 12.24 2.84
CA ASP A 368 16.63 12.32 3.04
C ASP A 368 17.00 11.78 4.43
N LEU A 369 17.68 10.64 4.46
CA LEU A 369 18.14 10.01 5.69
C LEU A 369 19.21 10.85 6.43
N VAL A 370 19.92 11.74 5.72
CA VAL A 370 20.91 12.63 6.35
C VAL A 370 20.22 13.67 7.23
N ILE A 371 19.09 14.20 6.77
CA ILE A 371 18.27 15.13 7.56
C ILE A 371 17.70 14.41 8.77
N ASP A 372 17.15 13.22 8.60
CA ASP A 372 16.60 12.40 9.68
C ASP A 372 17.68 12.10 10.77
N ASP A 373 18.92 11.82 10.35
CA ASP A 373 20.05 11.60 11.29
C ASP A 373 20.47 12.89 12.00
N GLN A 374 20.53 14.01 11.27
CA GLN A 374 20.88 15.31 11.86
C GLN A 374 19.85 15.77 12.91
N GLU A 375 18.58 15.43 12.74
CA GLU A 375 17.52 15.69 13.72
C GLU A 375 17.62 14.78 14.95
N ALA A 376 18.41 13.71 14.88
CA ALA A 376 18.64 12.80 15.99
C ALA A 376 19.68 13.33 17.00
N ILE A 377 19.39 14.44 17.66
CA ILE A 377 20.32 15.18 18.52
C ILE A 377 20.74 14.40 19.78
N THR A 378 19.89 13.52 20.30
CA THR A 378 20.16 12.77 21.54
C THR A 378 20.61 11.35 21.26
N GLU A 379 21.37 10.74 22.16
CA GLU A 379 21.80 9.33 22.03
C GLU A 379 20.62 8.36 21.89
N ALA A 380 19.48 8.65 22.54
CA ALA A 380 18.27 7.85 22.37
C ALA A 380 17.69 7.97 20.96
N LYS A 381 17.66 9.18 20.37
CA LYS A 381 17.20 9.39 19.00
C LYS A 381 18.16 8.78 17.97
N LYS A 382 19.47 8.86 18.19
CA LYS A 382 20.46 8.20 17.33
C LYS A 382 20.30 6.69 17.34
N ARG A 383 20.09 6.10 18.51
CA ARG A 383 19.80 4.66 18.64
C ARG A 383 18.51 4.31 17.91
N ALA A 384 17.45 5.09 18.10
CA ALA A 384 16.18 4.88 17.41
C ALA A 384 16.34 4.94 15.89
N PHE A 385 17.13 5.88 15.37
CA PHE A 385 17.45 5.98 13.95
C PHE A 385 18.23 4.74 13.46
N SER A 386 19.29 4.36 14.16
CA SER A 386 20.08 3.16 13.84
C SER A 386 19.21 1.90 13.84
N ASN A 387 18.38 1.70 14.84
CA ASN A 387 17.48 0.55 14.95
C ASN A 387 16.49 0.51 13.79
N ARG A 388 16.00 1.67 13.34
CA ARG A 388 15.12 1.77 12.17
C ARG A 388 15.82 1.34 10.88
N MET A 389 17.05 1.80 10.66
CA MET A 389 17.83 1.43 9.47
C MET A 389 18.14 -0.07 9.45
N GLU A 390 18.49 -0.63 10.60
CA GLU A 390 18.70 -2.08 10.73
C GLU A 390 17.41 -2.87 10.46
N LEU A 391 16.27 -2.42 11.01
CA LEU A 391 14.97 -3.04 10.75
C LEU A 391 14.62 -3.03 9.25
N TYR A 392 14.85 -1.92 8.56
CA TYR A 392 14.59 -1.86 7.12
C TYR A 392 15.44 -2.86 6.34
N GLN A 393 16.70 -3.02 6.71
CA GLN A 393 17.59 -3.97 6.07
C GLN A 393 17.22 -5.44 6.38
N LEU A 394 16.60 -5.71 7.52
CA LEU A 394 16.10 -7.04 7.87
C LEU A 394 14.77 -7.36 7.18
N ALA A 395 13.88 -6.37 7.07
CA ALA A 395 12.52 -6.55 6.56
C ALA A 395 12.43 -6.53 5.03
N PHE A 396 13.33 -5.81 4.34
CA PHE A 396 13.26 -5.60 2.90
C PHE A 396 14.48 -6.13 2.16
N ASP A 397 14.24 -6.62 0.96
CA ASP A 397 15.28 -7.12 0.06
C ASP A 397 15.97 -5.96 -0.67
N LYS A 398 15.18 -4.91 -1.01
CA LYS A 398 15.66 -3.68 -1.65
C LYS A 398 15.10 -2.44 -0.93
N ILE A 399 15.94 -1.41 -0.79
CA ILE A 399 15.54 -0.06 -0.36
C ILE A 399 15.72 0.85 -1.56
N VAL A 400 14.60 1.35 -2.07
CA VAL A 400 14.52 2.07 -3.35
C VAL A 400 14.51 3.57 -3.07
N PHE A 401 15.52 4.24 -3.56
CA PHE A 401 15.66 5.69 -3.49
C PHE A 401 15.19 6.29 -4.82
N PRO A 402 14.25 7.23 -4.80
CA PRO A 402 13.86 7.95 -6.00
C PRO A 402 14.88 9.02 -6.41
N ASN A 403 15.89 9.26 -5.59
CA ASN A 403 16.96 10.22 -5.81
C ASN A 403 18.32 9.53 -5.69
N LEU A 404 19.18 9.72 -6.71
CA LEU A 404 20.50 9.08 -6.76
C LEU A 404 21.40 9.55 -5.62
N ARG A 405 21.38 10.84 -5.30
CA ARG A 405 22.17 11.42 -4.21
C ARG A 405 21.76 10.83 -2.86
N TYR A 406 20.46 10.67 -2.57
CA TYR A 406 20.00 10.05 -1.34
C TYR A 406 20.52 8.60 -1.21
N LYS A 407 20.51 7.86 -2.32
CA LYS A 407 21.11 6.52 -2.36
C LYS A 407 22.61 6.57 -2.03
N GLU A 408 23.37 7.43 -2.72
CA GLU A 408 24.81 7.53 -2.54
C GLU A 408 25.18 7.94 -1.12
N GLN A 409 24.52 8.96 -0.58
CA GLN A 409 24.72 9.41 0.81
C GLN A 409 24.33 8.33 1.83
N ALA A 410 23.26 7.56 1.58
CA ALA A 410 22.86 6.47 2.46
C ALA A 410 23.90 5.34 2.50
N ILE A 411 24.57 5.07 1.37
CA ILE A 411 25.66 4.09 1.29
C ILE A 411 26.92 4.64 1.94
N GLU A 412 27.33 5.87 1.62
CA GLU A 412 28.53 6.50 2.14
C GLU A 412 28.51 6.64 3.67
N ARG A 413 27.33 6.89 4.24
CA ARG A 413 27.13 7.00 5.70
C ARG A 413 26.79 5.67 6.37
N GLU A 414 26.83 4.57 5.63
CA GLU A 414 26.54 3.22 6.12
C GLU A 414 25.13 3.04 6.71
N TYR A 415 24.16 3.91 6.33
CA TYR A 415 22.76 3.74 6.74
C TYR A 415 22.12 2.54 6.05
N VAL A 416 22.51 2.28 4.82
CA VAL A 416 22.01 1.15 4.02
C VAL A 416 23.18 0.47 3.32
N LYS A 417 23.19 -0.86 3.33
CA LYS A 417 24.19 -1.66 2.61
C LYS A 417 24.04 -1.48 1.11
N ALA A 418 25.16 -1.37 0.41
CA ALA A 418 25.19 -1.10 -1.04
C ALA A 418 24.39 -2.13 -1.86
N GLU A 419 24.42 -3.42 -1.46
CA GLU A 419 23.70 -4.50 -2.14
C GLU A 419 22.17 -4.40 -1.98
N LYS A 420 21.68 -3.62 -1.01
CA LYS A 420 20.24 -3.38 -0.79
C LYS A 420 19.74 -2.03 -1.30
N ALA A 421 20.65 -1.09 -1.54
CA ALA A 421 20.30 0.25 -1.98
C ALA A 421 20.11 0.28 -3.50
N CYS A 422 18.89 0.57 -3.94
CA CYS A 422 18.54 0.69 -5.34
C CYS A 422 18.13 2.13 -5.66
N TYR A 423 18.44 2.59 -6.86
CA TYR A 423 17.90 3.83 -7.42
C TYR A 423 16.85 3.49 -8.46
N PHE A 424 15.72 4.15 -8.40
CA PHE A 424 14.71 4.09 -9.43
C PHE A 424 14.07 5.47 -9.61
N GLU A 425 14.21 5.98 -10.81
CA GLU A 425 13.56 7.20 -11.22
C GLU A 425 12.14 6.89 -11.69
N PHE A 426 11.17 7.31 -10.88
CA PHE A 426 9.76 7.09 -11.21
C PHE A 426 9.36 7.99 -12.39
N PRO A 427 8.92 7.43 -13.52
CA PRO A 427 8.40 8.23 -14.62
C PRO A 427 7.10 8.89 -14.17
N THR A 428 7.00 10.21 -14.34
CA THR A 428 5.80 10.98 -14.00
C THR A 428 4.87 11.08 -15.18
N LYS A 429 3.57 11.01 -14.92
CA LYS A 429 2.56 11.34 -15.93
C LYS A 429 2.49 12.86 -16.07
N ILE A 430 2.63 13.35 -17.28
CA ILE A 430 2.38 14.76 -17.60
C ILE A 430 0.90 14.90 -17.90
N ASN A 431 0.19 15.64 -17.07
CA ASN A 431 -1.25 15.84 -17.24
C ASN A 431 -1.52 17.09 -18.06
N LEU A 432 -1.81 16.91 -19.33
CA LEU A 432 -2.06 18.02 -20.28
C LEU A 432 -3.47 18.65 -20.13
N GLU A 433 -4.35 18.05 -19.33
CA GLU A 433 -5.77 18.47 -19.23
C GLU A 433 -6.08 19.34 -17.99
N ASN A 434 -5.10 19.75 -17.20
CA ASN A 434 -5.35 20.37 -15.91
C ASN A 434 -5.68 21.87 -16.02
N ASP A 435 -6.96 22.24 -15.82
CA ASP A 435 -7.52 23.61 -15.87
C ASP A 435 -7.19 24.50 -14.65
N LYS A 436 -6.37 24.04 -13.70
CA LYS A 436 -6.01 24.84 -12.53
C LYS A 436 -5.25 26.10 -12.93
N LYS A 437 -5.70 27.26 -12.45
CA LYS A 437 -5.01 28.54 -12.65
C LYS A 437 -3.67 28.54 -11.93
N TYR A 438 -2.64 29.06 -12.63
CA TYR A 438 -1.32 29.26 -12.03
C TYR A 438 -1.36 30.28 -10.91
N GLU A 439 -0.62 30.02 -9.85
CA GLU A 439 -0.20 31.06 -8.94
C GLU A 439 1.26 31.41 -9.23
N ASN A 440 1.48 32.61 -9.74
CA ASN A 440 2.80 33.20 -9.85
C ASN A 440 2.98 34.20 -8.72
N ILE A 441 4.18 34.22 -8.15
CA ILE A 441 4.55 35.23 -7.16
C ILE A 441 5.72 36.07 -7.65
N SER A 442 5.72 37.36 -7.26
CA SER A 442 6.86 38.23 -7.45
C SER A 442 7.66 38.28 -6.15
N TYR A 443 8.93 37.91 -6.20
CA TYR A 443 9.83 37.96 -5.05
C TYR A 443 11.18 38.55 -5.45
N LEU A 444 11.62 39.59 -4.73
CA LEU A 444 12.86 40.30 -5.00
C LEU A 444 13.02 40.79 -6.46
N GLY A 445 11.91 41.17 -7.10
CA GLY A 445 11.91 41.66 -8.50
C GLY A 445 11.85 40.59 -9.58
N ASN A 446 11.94 39.30 -9.20
CA ASN A 446 11.83 38.16 -10.12
C ASN A 446 10.44 37.54 -10.05
N GLN A 447 10.00 36.95 -11.15
CA GLN A 447 8.76 36.17 -11.21
C GLN A 447 9.07 34.68 -10.95
N TYR A 448 8.24 34.05 -10.16
CA TYR A 448 8.35 32.64 -9.87
C TYR A 448 7.01 31.94 -10.07
N PHE A 449 7.09 30.76 -10.62
CA PHE A 449 6.00 29.81 -10.72
C PHE A 449 5.95 28.97 -9.45
N ILE A 450 4.77 28.80 -8.88
CA ILE A 450 4.58 27.92 -7.70
C ILE A 450 4.30 26.52 -8.21
N GLY A 451 5.28 25.64 -8.11
CA GLY A 451 5.16 24.23 -8.50
C GLY A 451 4.38 23.42 -7.50
N SER A 452 4.68 23.60 -6.21
CA SER A 452 4.02 22.90 -5.10
C SER A 452 3.91 23.82 -3.89
N ARG A 453 2.86 23.59 -3.09
CA ARG A 453 2.63 24.32 -1.85
C ARG A 453 2.46 23.31 -0.72
N PHE A 454 3.31 23.40 0.30
CA PHE A 454 3.25 22.56 1.49
C PHE A 454 2.82 23.40 2.70
N GLU A 455 1.79 22.96 3.40
CA GLU A 455 1.33 23.59 4.65
C GLU A 455 1.72 22.67 5.83
N TYR A 456 2.41 23.22 6.82
CA TYR A 456 2.80 22.48 8.02
C TYR A 456 1.77 22.66 9.15
N GLU A 457 1.56 21.63 9.96
CA GLU A 457 0.64 21.64 11.11
C GLU A 457 0.82 22.84 12.07
N TYR A 458 1.99 23.47 12.07
CA TYR A 458 2.31 24.63 12.91
C TYR A 458 2.24 25.99 12.18
N GLY A 459 1.54 26.05 11.04
CA GLY A 459 1.31 27.31 10.31
C GLY A 459 2.48 27.79 9.45
N GLY A 460 3.45 26.92 9.16
CA GLY A 460 4.49 27.19 8.15
C GLY A 460 4.02 26.82 6.75
N ILE A 461 4.39 27.63 5.75
CA ILE A 461 4.13 27.34 4.34
C ILE A 461 5.50 27.22 3.65
N ARG A 462 5.72 26.11 2.96
CA ARG A 462 6.84 25.94 2.03
C ARG A 462 6.30 26.01 0.60
N LEU A 463 6.93 26.82 -0.22
CA LEU A 463 6.61 26.92 -1.64
C LEU A 463 7.78 26.41 -2.46
N ASP A 464 7.48 25.56 -3.41
CA ASP A 464 8.43 25.19 -4.44
C ASP A 464 8.33 26.20 -5.57
N LEU A 465 9.36 27.04 -5.67
CA LEU A 465 9.38 28.18 -6.58
C LEU A 465 10.32 27.88 -7.75
N PHE A 466 9.80 28.02 -8.97
CA PHE A 466 10.57 27.89 -10.20
C PHE A 466 10.69 29.26 -10.88
N PRO A 467 11.90 29.70 -11.22
CA PRO A 467 12.07 30.99 -11.86
C PRO A 467 11.40 31.00 -13.24
N ILE A 468 10.63 32.05 -13.52
CA ILE A 468 10.02 32.28 -14.83
C ILE A 468 10.94 33.17 -15.63
N PRO A 469 11.39 32.76 -16.85
CA PRO A 469 12.14 33.61 -17.73
C PRO A 469 11.37 34.89 -18.09
N GLU A 470 12.08 35.98 -18.31
CA GLU A 470 11.51 37.30 -18.62
C GLU A 470 10.68 37.28 -19.91
N GLU A 471 9.58 38.03 -19.93
CA GLU A 471 8.80 38.21 -21.16
C GLU A 471 9.62 38.88 -22.27
N GLY A 472 9.42 38.40 -23.50
CA GLY A 472 10.11 38.91 -24.68
C GLY A 472 11.47 38.31 -24.93
N LYS A 473 11.97 37.43 -24.04
CA LYS A 473 13.20 36.66 -24.27
C LYS A 473 12.91 35.30 -24.85
N VAL A 474 13.85 34.73 -25.60
CA VAL A 474 13.81 33.32 -26.00
C VAL A 474 14.18 32.47 -24.79
N LYS A 475 13.36 31.46 -24.49
CA LYS A 475 13.36 30.71 -23.23
C LYS A 475 13.78 29.28 -23.49
N TYR A 476 14.89 28.90 -22.91
CA TYR A 476 15.40 27.53 -22.98
C TYR A 476 15.39 26.86 -21.61
N ILE A 477 15.27 25.55 -21.62
CA ILE A 477 15.44 24.72 -20.42
C ILE A 477 16.38 23.56 -20.72
N ALA A 478 17.21 23.17 -19.76
CA ALA A 478 18.11 22.03 -19.88
C ALA A 478 18.30 21.33 -18.51
N ASN A 479 18.61 20.05 -18.57
CA ASN A 479 18.97 19.27 -17.39
C ASN A 479 20.49 19.31 -17.18
N ALA A 480 20.93 19.91 -16.08
CA ALA A 480 22.33 20.06 -15.74
C ALA A 480 23.04 18.74 -15.38
N GLU A 481 22.27 17.69 -15.03
CA GLU A 481 22.84 16.41 -14.58
C GLU A 481 23.18 15.46 -15.72
N ILE A 482 22.47 15.57 -16.85
CA ILE A 482 22.65 14.68 -18.00
C ILE A 482 23.37 15.36 -19.19
N CYS A 483 23.58 16.67 -19.11
CA CYS A 483 24.28 17.42 -20.14
C CYS A 483 25.79 17.55 -19.85
N ASP A 484 26.62 17.50 -20.88
CA ASP A 484 27.99 18.00 -20.76
C ASP A 484 27.97 19.53 -20.56
N GLU A 485 28.55 19.98 -19.47
CA GLU A 485 28.50 21.37 -19.01
C GLU A 485 29.09 22.33 -20.05
N ASN A 486 30.24 21.99 -20.61
CA ASN A 486 30.95 22.85 -21.57
C ASN A 486 30.22 22.89 -22.92
N GLU A 487 29.77 21.72 -23.39
CA GLU A 487 29.01 21.64 -24.65
C GLU A 487 27.67 22.38 -24.54
N LEU A 488 26.97 22.27 -23.40
CA LEU A 488 25.71 22.96 -23.16
C LEU A 488 25.89 24.48 -23.17
N LEU A 489 26.91 25.00 -22.46
CA LEU A 489 27.19 26.43 -22.41
C LEU A 489 27.73 26.95 -23.76
N GLU A 490 28.54 26.18 -24.48
CA GLU A 490 28.95 26.50 -25.83
C GLU A 490 27.75 26.58 -26.79
N MET A 491 26.84 25.59 -26.71
CA MET A 491 25.59 25.55 -27.46
C MET A 491 24.76 26.80 -27.18
N PHE A 492 24.53 27.12 -25.91
CA PHE A 492 23.75 28.29 -25.50
C PHE A 492 24.42 29.59 -25.98
N THR A 493 25.75 29.69 -25.87
CA THR A 493 26.50 30.85 -26.33
C THR A 493 26.40 31.04 -27.87
N LYS A 494 26.41 29.95 -28.63
CA LYS A 494 26.23 29.99 -30.10
C LYS A 494 24.81 30.40 -30.51
N MET A 495 23.82 30.11 -29.66
CA MET A 495 22.42 30.46 -29.91
C MET A 495 22.04 31.86 -29.42
N GLN A 496 22.98 32.59 -28.79
CA GLN A 496 22.71 33.92 -28.25
C GLN A 496 22.27 34.90 -29.34
N GLU A 497 20.98 35.01 -29.51
CA GLU A 497 20.32 36.26 -29.81
C GLU A 497 20.28 37.07 -28.51
N LYS A 498 20.49 38.38 -28.53
CA LYS A 498 20.78 39.23 -27.36
C LYS A 498 19.76 39.18 -26.19
N ASP A 499 18.67 38.47 -26.36
CA ASP A 499 17.53 38.40 -25.42
C ASP A 499 17.11 36.96 -25.16
N SER A 500 18.02 36.04 -24.81
CA SER A 500 17.70 34.67 -24.43
C SER A 500 18.00 34.40 -22.96
N GLN A 501 17.26 33.47 -22.34
CA GLN A 501 17.52 32.96 -21.01
C GLN A 501 17.49 31.44 -21.01
N LEU A 502 18.39 30.83 -20.24
CA LEU A 502 18.45 29.39 -20.03
C LEU A 502 18.15 29.04 -18.57
N VAL A 503 17.12 28.23 -18.37
CA VAL A 503 16.85 27.62 -17.09
C VAL A 503 17.59 26.28 -17.00
N LEU A 504 18.46 26.17 -16.01
CA LEU A 504 19.15 24.92 -15.68
C LEU A 504 18.53 24.31 -14.44
N TYR A 505 18.10 23.08 -14.53
CA TYR A 505 17.61 22.35 -13.37
C TYR A 505 18.49 21.15 -13.05
N GLY A 506 18.51 20.76 -11.76
CA GLY A 506 19.30 19.68 -11.22
C GLY A 506 20.24 20.16 -10.10
N GLU A 507 20.73 19.25 -9.29
CA GLU A 507 21.61 19.57 -8.16
C GLU A 507 22.96 20.16 -8.58
N THR A 508 23.43 19.78 -9.77
CA THR A 508 24.69 20.28 -10.30
C THR A 508 24.57 21.65 -10.93
N ALA A 509 23.35 22.20 -11.07
CA ALA A 509 23.12 23.51 -11.70
C ALA A 509 23.93 24.63 -11.05
N ALA A 510 24.10 24.62 -9.70
CA ALA A 510 24.92 25.62 -9.02
C ALA A 510 26.41 25.59 -9.42
N LYS A 511 26.95 24.41 -9.74
CA LYS A 511 28.35 24.23 -10.13
C LYS A 511 28.63 24.85 -11.51
N ILE A 512 27.66 24.79 -12.39
CA ILE A 512 27.76 25.33 -13.76
C ILE A 512 27.96 26.87 -13.78
N ARG A 513 27.57 27.56 -12.70
CA ARG A 513 27.70 29.02 -12.60
C ARG A 513 29.16 29.51 -12.77
N GLU A 514 30.14 28.80 -12.24
CA GLU A 514 31.55 29.16 -12.38
C GLU A 514 32.03 29.00 -13.83
N THR A 515 31.60 27.94 -14.49
CA THR A 515 31.92 27.74 -15.93
C THR A 515 31.17 28.75 -16.79
N ALA A 516 29.94 29.11 -16.46
CA ALA A 516 29.15 30.10 -17.17
C ALA A 516 29.80 31.49 -17.20
N LYS A 517 30.53 31.89 -16.14
CA LYS A 517 31.35 33.12 -16.11
C LYS A 517 32.40 33.12 -17.20
N GLN A 518 33.02 31.97 -17.47
CA GLN A 518 34.04 31.84 -18.51
C GLN A 518 33.44 32.04 -19.91
N PHE A 519 32.18 31.63 -20.08
CA PHE A 519 31.43 31.81 -21.33
C PHE A 519 30.73 33.19 -21.43
N GLY A 520 30.72 33.97 -20.33
CA GLY A 520 30.11 35.31 -20.29
C GLY A 520 28.57 35.29 -20.34
N VAL A 521 27.95 34.22 -19.88
CA VAL A 521 26.48 33.99 -19.92
C VAL A 521 25.85 33.89 -18.54
N GLU A 522 26.60 34.18 -17.47
CA GLU A 522 26.11 34.02 -16.08
C GLU A 522 24.79 34.77 -15.81
N ASP A 523 24.66 36.00 -16.31
CA ASP A 523 23.46 36.83 -16.10
C ASP A 523 22.21 36.36 -16.86
N GLN A 524 22.37 35.38 -17.76
CA GLN A 524 21.29 34.82 -18.56
C GLN A 524 20.83 33.44 -18.04
N LEU A 525 21.50 32.95 -16.98
CA LEU A 525 21.16 31.66 -16.37
C LEU A 525 20.22 31.83 -15.20
N LEU A 526 19.16 31.06 -15.21
CA LEU A 526 18.26 30.85 -14.09
C LEU A 526 18.45 29.41 -13.57
N LEU A 527 18.69 29.27 -12.29
CA LEU A 527 19.03 27.97 -11.70
C LEU A 527 17.89 27.43 -10.86
N ILE A 528 17.60 26.16 -11.03
CA ILE A 528 16.70 25.39 -10.17
C ILE A 528 17.53 24.31 -9.51
N GLU A 529 18.01 24.58 -8.31
CA GLU A 529 18.82 23.67 -7.50
C GLU A 529 17.92 22.63 -6.84
N LYS A 530 17.12 21.93 -7.63
CA LYS A 530 16.21 20.90 -7.14
C LYS A 530 16.49 19.58 -7.82
N GLU A 531 16.34 18.55 -7.01
CA GLU A 531 16.53 17.17 -7.39
C GLU A 531 15.54 16.71 -8.46
N ARG A 532 14.31 17.30 -8.47
CA ARG A 532 13.24 16.85 -9.38
C ARG A 532 12.25 17.96 -9.72
N LEU A 533 12.30 18.39 -10.93
CA LEU A 533 11.28 19.25 -11.52
C LEU A 533 10.01 18.44 -11.89
N ASP A 534 10.19 17.18 -12.25
CA ASP A 534 9.19 16.26 -12.75
C ASP A 534 8.13 15.82 -11.73
N LEU A 535 8.31 16.16 -10.44
CA LEU A 535 7.35 15.87 -9.37
C LEU A 535 6.39 17.02 -9.07
N SER A 536 6.43 18.11 -9.83
CA SER A 536 5.50 19.25 -9.67
C SER A 536 4.15 18.95 -10.32
N ASP A 537 3.06 19.21 -9.59
CA ASP A 537 1.68 19.04 -10.09
C ASP A 537 1.31 19.94 -11.28
N GLN A 538 2.17 20.91 -11.59
CA GLN A 538 1.92 21.90 -12.64
C GLN A 538 3.08 21.99 -13.65
N MET A 539 3.87 20.92 -13.74
CA MET A 539 5.09 20.89 -14.55
C MET A 539 4.82 21.20 -16.03
N GLU A 540 3.78 20.62 -16.61
CA GLU A 540 3.48 20.84 -18.02
C GLU A 540 3.27 22.32 -18.36
N LYS A 541 2.63 23.06 -17.48
CA LYS A 541 2.37 24.47 -17.66
C LYS A 541 3.64 25.29 -17.56
N TYR A 542 4.52 24.87 -16.65
CA TYR A 542 5.84 25.46 -16.56
C TYR A 542 6.65 25.19 -17.85
N LEU A 543 6.63 23.93 -18.33
CA LEU A 543 7.30 23.54 -19.57
C LEU A 543 6.72 24.23 -20.80
N ASP A 544 5.40 24.47 -20.83
CA ASP A 544 4.78 25.19 -21.93
C ASP A 544 5.29 26.65 -22.07
N SER A 545 5.81 27.21 -20.99
CA SER A 545 6.42 28.58 -21.02
C SER A 545 7.75 28.66 -21.77
N PHE A 546 8.37 27.52 -22.13
CA PHE A 546 9.66 27.48 -22.83
C PHE A 546 9.48 27.30 -24.34
N ASP A 547 10.46 27.81 -25.09
CA ASP A 547 10.49 27.68 -26.55
C ASP A 547 11.15 26.38 -26.99
N ALA A 548 12.23 25.97 -26.32
CA ALA A 548 12.92 24.73 -26.62
C ALA A 548 13.64 24.12 -25.41
N TYR A 549 13.90 22.81 -25.49
CA TYR A 549 14.80 22.08 -24.61
C TYR A 549 16.19 21.97 -25.24
N LEU A 550 17.23 22.31 -24.48
CA LEU A 550 18.61 22.14 -24.92
C LEU A 550 19.20 20.86 -24.35
N TYR A 551 19.84 20.10 -25.22
CA TYR A 551 20.49 18.85 -24.86
C TYR A 551 21.91 18.78 -25.43
N ALA A 552 22.88 18.56 -24.56
CA ALA A 552 24.28 18.34 -24.93
C ALA A 552 24.83 17.17 -24.13
N GLY A 553 25.20 16.07 -24.78
CA GLY A 553 25.72 14.89 -24.12
C GLY A 553 25.21 13.54 -24.67
N ASN A 554 25.41 12.46 -23.94
CA ASN A 554 25.07 11.12 -24.39
C ASN A 554 23.62 10.76 -24.13
N GLU A 555 22.89 10.34 -25.15
CA GLU A 555 21.45 10.08 -25.19
C GLU A 555 20.93 8.88 -24.34
N SER A 556 21.72 8.28 -23.47
CA SER A 556 21.37 7.00 -22.86
C SER A 556 20.39 7.07 -21.68
N SER A 557 20.04 8.27 -21.19
CA SER A 557 19.17 8.42 -20.01
C SER A 557 17.82 9.03 -20.38
N TYR A 558 16.76 8.42 -19.85
CA TYR A 558 15.43 9.00 -19.85
C TYR A 558 15.44 10.33 -19.09
N CYS A 559 14.87 11.37 -19.70
CA CYS A 559 14.69 12.68 -19.08
C CYS A 559 13.21 13.09 -19.13
N PRO A 560 12.51 13.15 -17.96
CA PRO A 560 11.09 13.53 -17.91
C PRO A 560 10.80 14.89 -18.54
N ILE A 561 11.69 15.88 -18.35
CA ILE A 561 11.53 17.23 -18.91
C ILE A 561 11.59 17.20 -20.43
N ARG A 562 12.57 16.50 -21.01
CA ARG A 562 12.66 16.30 -22.45
C ARG A 562 11.39 15.64 -22.99
N ALA A 563 10.95 14.57 -22.35
CA ALA A 563 9.72 13.86 -22.73
C ALA A 563 8.50 14.80 -22.68
N GLY A 564 8.39 15.62 -21.63
CA GLY A 564 7.33 16.62 -21.51
C GLY A 564 7.36 17.66 -22.62
N MET A 565 8.53 18.19 -22.95
CA MET A 565 8.71 19.14 -24.04
C MET A 565 8.35 18.53 -25.40
N GLU A 566 8.72 17.27 -25.64
CA GLU A 566 8.34 16.53 -26.86
C GLU A 566 6.82 16.35 -26.99
N LEU A 567 6.15 15.98 -25.90
CA LEU A 567 4.69 15.81 -25.86
C LEU A 567 3.95 17.13 -26.06
N LEU A 568 4.50 18.24 -25.54
CA LEU A 568 3.99 19.60 -25.77
C LEU A 568 4.31 20.13 -27.18
N GLY A 569 5.01 19.35 -28.01
CA GLY A 569 5.36 19.74 -29.37
C GLY A 569 6.46 20.81 -29.45
N LYS A 570 7.20 21.03 -28.35
CA LYS A 570 8.31 21.97 -28.30
C LYS A 570 9.56 21.44 -29.02
N ASP A 571 10.45 22.32 -29.41
CA ASP A 571 11.68 21.95 -30.08
C ASP A 571 12.70 21.37 -29.10
N ILE A 572 13.30 20.25 -29.47
CA ILE A 572 14.48 19.70 -28.81
C ILE A 572 15.69 20.04 -29.67
N LEU A 573 16.63 20.79 -29.12
CA LEU A 573 17.82 21.23 -29.81
C LEU A 573 19.03 20.49 -29.27
N VAL A 574 19.84 19.92 -30.16
CA VAL A 574 21.04 19.17 -29.83
C VAL A 574 22.26 19.76 -30.54
N MET A 575 23.42 19.60 -29.90
CA MET A 575 24.70 19.94 -30.56
C MET A 575 25.42 18.66 -30.98
N GLU A 576 25.63 18.48 -32.27
CA GLU A 576 26.40 17.38 -32.83
C GLU A 576 27.52 17.96 -33.75
N ASP A 577 28.75 17.54 -33.52
CA ASP A 577 29.94 18.03 -34.27
C ASP A 577 30.04 19.55 -34.29
N GLY A 578 29.65 20.21 -33.20
CA GLY A 578 29.68 21.67 -33.07
C GLY A 578 28.56 22.42 -33.81
N ILE A 579 27.62 21.71 -34.43
CA ILE A 579 26.46 22.26 -35.15
C ILE A 579 25.21 22.05 -34.35
N ILE A 580 24.42 23.10 -34.12
CA ILE A 580 23.14 23.04 -33.44
C ILE A 580 22.07 22.68 -34.45
N LYS A 581 21.30 21.65 -34.15
CA LYS A 581 20.20 21.18 -34.98
C LYS A 581 19.02 20.77 -34.16
N LYS A 582 17.85 20.74 -34.78
CA LYS A 582 16.65 20.16 -34.17
C LYS A 582 16.80 18.64 -34.15
N ASP A 583 16.59 18.05 -32.99
CA ASP A 583 16.53 16.59 -32.86
C ASP A 583 15.19 16.11 -33.42
N GLU A 584 15.22 15.38 -34.52
CA GLU A 584 14.04 14.79 -35.14
C GLU A 584 13.69 13.43 -34.50
N LYS A 585 14.58 12.88 -33.66
CA LYS A 585 14.37 11.63 -32.96
C LYS A 585 13.56 11.89 -31.70
N LYS A 586 12.24 11.81 -31.82
CA LYS A 586 11.36 11.84 -30.64
C LYS A 586 11.57 10.57 -29.80
N GLN A 587 11.71 10.72 -28.48
CA GLN A 587 11.69 9.61 -27.53
C GLN A 587 10.32 8.94 -27.56
N PHE A 588 9.27 9.73 -27.68
CA PHE A 588 7.89 9.26 -27.71
C PHE A 588 7.13 9.86 -28.89
N LYS A 589 6.38 9.00 -29.60
CA LYS A 589 5.56 9.44 -30.74
C LYS A 589 4.31 10.19 -30.30
N ASP A 590 3.74 9.74 -29.19
CA ASP A 590 2.48 10.19 -28.63
C ASP A 590 2.39 9.80 -27.14
N GLU A 591 1.34 10.24 -26.47
CA GLU A 591 1.07 9.93 -25.05
C GLU A 591 1.00 8.41 -24.80
N ARG A 592 0.42 7.65 -25.71
CA ARG A 592 0.31 6.19 -25.57
C ARG A 592 1.69 5.50 -25.54
N SER A 593 2.60 5.91 -26.41
CA SER A 593 3.97 5.35 -26.44
C SER A 593 4.74 5.70 -25.15
N PHE A 594 4.45 6.84 -24.54
CA PHE A 594 4.99 7.23 -23.24
C PHE A 594 4.41 6.38 -22.09
N GLU A 595 3.09 6.14 -22.09
CA GLU A 595 2.44 5.27 -21.11
C GLU A 595 2.98 3.82 -21.18
N GLU A 596 3.11 3.27 -22.37
CA GLU A 596 3.68 1.93 -22.58
C GLU A 596 5.13 1.84 -22.06
N PHE A 597 5.93 2.91 -22.27
CA PHE A 597 7.29 3.01 -21.72
C PHE A 597 7.30 3.04 -20.19
N ARG A 598 6.43 3.84 -19.58
CA ARG A 598 6.33 3.98 -18.12
C ARG A 598 6.02 2.64 -17.46
N MET A 599 4.99 1.95 -17.95
CA MET A 599 4.60 0.64 -17.45
C MET A 599 5.74 -0.38 -17.60
N LYS A 600 6.36 -0.44 -18.77
CA LYS A 600 7.48 -1.33 -19.01
C LYS A 600 8.68 -1.04 -18.11
N LYS A 601 9.05 0.24 -17.93
CA LYS A 601 10.17 0.63 -17.05
C LYS A 601 9.94 0.15 -15.60
N TRP A 602 8.69 0.25 -15.13
CA TRP A 602 8.32 -0.21 -13.80
C TRP A 602 8.32 -1.74 -13.70
N ASP A 603 7.75 -2.42 -14.70
CA ASP A 603 7.74 -3.89 -14.77
C ASP A 603 9.14 -4.49 -14.83
N ASP A 604 10.06 -3.88 -15.61
CA ASP A 604 11.45 -4.32 -15.70
C ASP A 604 12.24 -4.10 -14.39
N PHE A 605 11.79 -3.18 -13.52
CA PHE A 605 12.41 -2.90 -12.22
C PHE A 605 11.94 -3.86 -11.13
N LEU A 606 10.64 -4.19 -11.08
CA LEU A 606 10.07 -5.14 -10.14
C LEU A 606 10.59 -6.55 -10.37
#